data_8c25d4513b18e29fa5c81fb5cef7da6a
#
_entry.id   8c25d4513b18e29fa5c81fb5cef7da6a
#
_cell.length_a   1.000
_cell.length_b   1.000
_cell.length_c   1.000
_cell.angle_alpha   90.00
_cell.angle_beta   90.00
_cell.angle_gamma   90.00
#
_symmetry.space_group_name_H-M   'P 1'
#
loop_
_entity.id
_entity.type
_entity.pdbx_description
1 polymer ?
#
loop_
_entity_poly.entity_id
_entity_poly.type
_entity_poly.pdbx_seq_one_letter_code
_entity_poly.pdbx_strand_id
1 'polypeptide(L)'
;KQVLVDDGKLGLRVVDKDAEKREFIVDVENDGIIAKQKGVNIPYTKIPFPALADRDNADIRFGLEQGLNFIAISFVRTAKDVEEVRNICKETGNDHVQLFAKIENQQGIDNIDEIIEAADGIMIARGDMGIEVPFEMVPVYQKMIITKVNAAGKAVITATNMLETMTEKPRATRSEVSDVFNAVIDGTDATMLSGETANGKYPVESVRTMATIAKNAQKLLNEYGRLTSDHFNRASKTEVIASAVKDACQSMNIKLVVTVTETGFSARQISKYRPDADILAITFTEKVQKSLMVNWGVIPVVTERPDST
;
A
#
# COMPACT_ATOMS: atom_id res chain seq x y z
N LYS A 1 -22.51 8.86 -19.47
CA LYS A 1 -21.46 8.27 -18.63
C LYS A 1 -20.13 8.35 -19.37
N GLN A 2 -19.03 8.51 -18.62
CA GLN A 2 -17.68 8.51 -19.16
C GLN A 2 -17.14 7.07 -19.16
N VAL A 3 -16.37 6.75 -20.19
CA VAL A 3 -15.60 5.51 -20.31
C VAL A 3 -14.16 5.92 -20.65
N LEU A 4 -13.21 5.40 -19.90
CA LEU A 4 -11.79 5.69 -20.06
C LEU A 4 -11.08 4.45 -20.58
N VAL A 5 -10.16 4.63 -21.54
CA VAL A 5 -9.41 3.54 -22.16
C VAL A 5 -7.92 3.83 -22.05
N ASP A 6 -7.11 2.77 -21.86
CA ASP A 6 -5.64 2.85 -21.72
C ASP A 6 -5.22 3.82 -20.60
N ASP A 7 -5.66 3.49 -19.37
CA ASP A 7 -5.35 4.26 -18.15
C ASP A 7 -5.75 5.75 -18.26
N GLY A 8 -6.91 6.00 -18.89
CA GLY A 8 -7.44 7.35 -19.03
C GLY A 8 -6.84 8.18 -20.17
N LYS A 9 -5.95 7.62 -20.97
CA LYS A 9 -5.36 8.35 -22.13
C LYS A 9 -6.39 8.69 -23.20
N LEU A 10 -7.45 7.89 -23.31
CA LEU A 10 -8.56 8.16 -24.21
C LEU A 10 -9.87 8.23 -23.42
N GLY A 11 -10.52 9.38 -23.51
CA GLY A 11 -11.84 9.64 -22.93
C GLY A 11 -12.96 9.45 -23.96
N LEU A 12 -13.98 8.69 -23.58
CA LEU A 12 -15.18 8.43 -24.37
C LEU A 12 -16.41 8.81 -23.54
N ARG A 13 -17.37 9.45 -24.16
CA ARG A 13 -18.65 9.80 -23.53
C ARG A 13 -19.81 9.01 -24.17
N VAL A 14 -20.46 8.18 -23.41
CA VAL A 14 -21.64 7.45 -23.88
C VAL A 14 -22.79 8.45 -24.11
N VAL A 15 -23.23 8.55 -25.34
CA VAL A 15 -24.31 9.43 -25.78
C VAL A 15 -25.59 8.64 -26.06
N ASP A 16 -25.48 7.39 -26.54
CA ASP A 16 -26.65 6.54 -26.82
C ASP A 16 -26.29 5.04 -26.63
N LYS A 17 -27.30 4.17 -26.65
CA LYS A 17 -27.14 2.73 -26.62
C LYS A 17 -28.07 2.05 -27.62
N ASP A 18 -27.54 1.11 -28.38
CA ASP A 18 -28.28 0.18 -29.20
C ASP A 18 -28.45 -1.14 -28.41
N ALA A 19 -29.64 -1.34 -27.83
CA ALA A 19 -29.91 -2.52 -27.01
C ALA A 19 -29.98 -3.80 -27.84
N GLU A 20 -30.41 -3.73 -29.13
CA GLU A 20 -30.49 -4.89 -30.00
C GLU A 20 -29.12 -5.40 -30.41
N LYS A 21 -28.22 -4.49 -30.75
CA LYS A 21 -26.83 -4.82 -31.08
C LYS A 21 -25.93 -4.98 -29.88
N ARG A 22 -26.39 -4.61 -28.67
CA ARG A 22 -25.59 -4.55 -27.43
C ARG A 22 -24.37 -3.63 -27.57
N GLU A 23 -24.55 -2.49 -28.21
CA GLU A 23 -23.51 -1.49 -28.48
C GLU A 23 -23.81 -0.18 -27.78
N PHE A 24 -22.76 0.54 -27.43
CA PHE A 24 -22.84 1.94 -26.99
C PHE A 24 -22.31 2.85 -28.09
N ILE A 25 -23.03 3.93 -28.34
CA ILE A 25 -22.58 5.02 -29.19
C ILE A 25 -21.88 6.04 -28.29
N VAL A 26 -20.65 6.40 -28.64
CA VAL A 26 -19.80 7.25 -27.83
C VAL A 26 -19.25 8.43 -28.64
N ASP A 27 -19.15 9.57 -28.00
CA ASP A 27 -18.33 10.68 -28.47
C ASP A 27 -16.91 10.50 -27.96
N VAL A 28 -15.91 10.72 -28.81
CA VAL A 28 -14.50 10.68 -28.46
C VAL A 28 -14.10 12.08 -27.94
N GLU A 29 -13.63 12.16 -26.69
CA GLU A 29 -13.34 13.43 -26.01
C GLU A 29 -11.94 13.99 -26.32
N ASN A 30 -11.00 13.14 -26.73
CA ASN A 30 -9.63 13.54 -27.09
C ASN A 30 -9.01 12.55 -28.08
N ASP A 31 -7.99 13.00 -28.79
CA ASP A 31 -7.23 12.17 -29.72
C ASP A 31 -6.43 11.08 -28.97
N GLY A 32 -6.34 9.88 -29.58
CA GLY A 32 -5.60 8.77 -29.01
C GLY A 32 -5.54 7.56 -29.96
N ILE A 33 -4.68 6.61 -29.62
CA ILE A 33 -4.53 5.34 -30.34
C ILE A 33 -4.99 4.21 -29.41
N ILE A 34 -5.97 3.43 -29.83
CA ILE A 34 -6.41 2.23 -29.12
C ILE A 34 -5.56 1.04 -29.55
N ALA A 35 -4.71 0.56 -28.69
CA ALA A 35 -3.96 -0.67 -28.89
C ALA A 35 -4.76 -1.89 -28.39
N LYS A 36 -4.31 -3.11 -28.77
CA LYS A 36 -4.92 -4.35 -28.28
C LYS A 36 -4.70 -4.52 -26.77
N GLN A 37 -5.67 -5.16 -26.11
CA GLN A 37 -5.58 -5.57 -24.71
C GLN A 37 -5.40 -4.40 -23.71
N LYS A 38 -6.02 -3.25 -24.00
CA LYS A 38 -6.03 -2.10 -23.10
C LYS A 38 -7.18 -2.17 -22.11
N GLY A 39 -6.91 -1.71 -20.89
CA GLY A 39 -7.91 -1.60 -19.83
C GLY A 39 -9.01 -0.61 -20.21
N VAL A 40 -10.22 -0.88 -19.69
CA VAL A 40 -11.38 0.00 -19.79
C VAL A 40 -11.89 0.28 -18.39
N ASN A 41 -11.94 1.55 -18.02
CA ASN A 41 -12.47 2.03 -16.75
C ASN A 41 -13.80 2.75 -16.98
N ILE A 42 -14.72 2.57 -16.06
CA ILE A 42 -16.03 3.25 -16.08
C ILE A 42 -16.22 3.92 -14.72
N PRO A 43 -15.61 5.10 -14.51
CA PRO A 43 -15.62 5.78 -13.22
C PRO A 43 -17.03 5.92 -12.64
N TYR A 44 -17.14 5.86 -11.32
CA TYR A 44 -18.42 5.98 -10.59
C TYR A 44 -19.48 4.93 -10.94
N THR A 45 -19.06 3.79 -11.52
CA THR A 45 -20.00 2.73 -11.87
C THR A 45 -19.69 1.46 -11.08
N LYS A 46 -20.66 1.00 -10.30
CA LYS A 46 -20.56 -0.31 -9.63
C LYS A 46 -20.76 -1.41 -10.67
N ILE A 47 -19.70 -2.15 -10.94
CA ILE A 47 -19.74 -3.29 -11.84
C ILE A 47 -19.86 -4.56 -10.99
N PRO A 48 -20.89 -5.41 -11.22
CA PRO A 48 -21.13 -6.61 -10.41
C PRO A 48 -20.24 -7.79 -10.84
N PHE A 49 -18.93 -7.56 -10.96
CA PHE A 49 -17.98 -8.63 -11.18
C PHE A 49 -17.62 -9.32 -9.86
N PRO A 50 -17.35 -10.63 -9.86
CA PRO A 50 -16.78 -11.31 -8.70
C PRO A 50 -15.44 -10.67 -8.34
N ALA A 51 -15.05 -10.78 -7.07
CA ALA A 51 -13.76 -10.25 -6.60
C ALA A 51 -12.58 -11.00 -7.25
N LEU A 52 -12.74 -12.32 -7.42
CA LEU A 52 -11.76 -13.20 -8.02
C LEU A 52 -12.37 -13.92 -9.24
N ALA A 53 -11.67 -13.89 -10.35
CA ALA A 53 -11.94 -14.78 -11.48
C ALA A 53 -11.32 -16.18 -11.23
N ASP A 54 -11.74 -17.17 -12.00
CA ASP A 54 -11.18 -18.53 -11.89
C ASP A 54 -9.66 -18.55 -12.06
N ARG A 55 -9.13 -17.69 -12.93
CA ARG A 55 -7.70 -17.54 -13.14
C ARG A 55 -7.00 -16.97 -11.91
N ASP A 56 -7.57 -15.95 -11.26
CA ASP A 56 -6.99 -15.35 -10.05
C ASP A 56 -6.88 -16.40 -8.94
N ASN A 57 -7.90 -17.24 -8.79
CA ASN A 57 -7.91 -18.34 -7.83
C ASN A 57 -6.78 -19.36 -8.12
N ALA A 58 -6.57 -19.72 -9.37
CA ALA A 58 -5.49 -20.62 -9.77
C ALA A 58 -4.11 -19.99 -9.54
N ASP A 59 -3.93 -18.71 -9.89
CA ASP A 59 -2.68 -17.96 -9.72
C ASP A 59 -2.34 -17.77 -8.23
N ILE A 60 -3.33 -17.50 -7.37
CA ILE A 60 -3.15 -17.42 -5.91
C ILE A 60 -2.67 -18.76 -5.36
N ARG A 61 -3.33 -19.87 -5.70
CA ARG A 61 -2.95 -21.22 -5.22
C ARG A 61 -1.55 -21.59 -5.69
N PHE A 62 -1.20 -21.33 -6.93
CA PHE A 62 0.14 -21.53 -7.44
C PHE A 62 1.18 -20.71 -6.67
N GLY A 63 0.91 -19.41 -6.45
CA GLY A 63 1.81 -18.55 -5.67
C GLY A 63 2.03 -19.06 -4.23
N LEU A 64 0.95 -19.53 -3.58
CA LEU A 64 1.03 -20.11 -2.23
C LEU A 64 1.90 -21.38 -2.21
N GLU A 65 1.80 -22.24 -3.23
CA GLU A 65 2.67 -23.41 -3.41
C GLU A 65 4.15 -23.02 -3.57
N GLN A 66 4.43 -21.86 -4.17
CA GLN A 66 5.78 -21.31 -4.31
C GLN A 66 6.29 -20.60 -3.05
N GLY A 67 5.52 -20.56 -1.96
CA GLY A 67 5.92 -19.98 -0.68
C GLY A 67 5.89 -18.47 -0.61
N LEU A 68 4.92 -17.82 -1.26
CA LEU A 68 4.70 -16.38 -1.13
C LEU A 68 4.45 -15.98 0.33
N ASN A 69 4.94 -14.79 0.70
CA ASN A 69 4.72 -14.22 2.03
C ASN A 69 3.71 -13.06 2.01
N PHE A 70 3.50 -12.47 0.83
CA PHE A 70 2.62 -11.32 0.63
C PHE A 70 1.80 -11.50 -0.63
N ILE A 71 0.52 -11.14 -0.58
CA ILE A 71 -0.37 -11.05 -1.74
C ILE A 71 -0.98 -9.65 -1.74
N ALA A 72 -0.82 -8.91 -2.84
CA ALA A 72 -1.48 -7.64 -3.09
C ALA A 72 -2.73 -7.88 -3.96
N ILE A 73 -3.91 -7.58 -3.41
CA ILE A 73 -5.20 -7.83 -4.03
C ILE A 73 -5.63 -6.56 -4.75
N SER A 74 -5.75 -6.61 -6.09
CA SER A 74 -6.17 -5.47 -6.91
C SER A 74 -7.67 -5.23 -6.83
N PHE A 75 -8.07 -3.97 -7.02
CA PHE A 75 -9.46 -3.53 -7.10
C PHE A 75 -10.36 -3.95 -5.94
N VAL A 76 -9.81 -3.99 -4.73
CA VAL A 76 -10.59 -4.28 -3.52
C VAL A 76 -11.67 -3.22 -3.33
N ARG A 77 -12.90 -3.67 -3.10
CA ARG A 77 -14.10 -2.84 -2.94
C ARG A 77 -14.71 -2.95 -1.54
N THR A 78 -14.55 -4.12 -0.92
CA THR A 78 -15.14 -4.44 0.40
C THR A 78 -14.23 -5.39 1.19
N ALA A 79 -14.46 -5.52 2.49
CA ALA A 79 -13.81 -6.51 3.34
C ALA A 79 -13.95 -7.93 2.79
N LYS A 80 -15.11 -8.25 2.19
CA LYS A 80 -15.40 -9.56 1.63
C LYS A 80 -14.42 -9.98 0.52
N ASP A 81 -13.98 -9.03 -0.30
CA ASP A 81 -12.98 -9.30 -1.35
C ASP A 81 -11.65 -9.80 -0.75
N VAL A 82 -11.27 -9.26 0.40
CA VAL A 82 -10.07 -9.70 1.16
C VAL A 82 -10.30 -11.06 1.83
N GLU A 83 -11.49 -11.28 2.40
CA GLU A 83 -11.85 -12.52 3.06
C GLU A 83 -11.88 -13.71 2.09
N GLU A 84 -12.28 -13.52 0.84
CA GLU A 84 -12.22 -14.57 -0.20
C GLU A 84 -10.79 -15.07 -0.40
N VAL A 85 -9.80 -14.18 -0.51
CA VAL A 85 -8.38 -14.56 -0.62
C VAL A 85 -7.87 -15.20 0.66
N ARG A 86 -8.27 -14.67 1.83
CA ARG A 86 -7.89 -15.23 3.12
C ARG A 86 -8.40 -16.68 3.31
N ASN A 87 -9.58 -16.98 2.81
CA ASN A 87 -10.13 -18.33 2.85
C ASN A 87 -9.28 -19.29 2.02
N ILE A 88 -8.82 -18.88 0.82
CA ILE A 88 -7.90 -19.69 0.00
C ILE A 88 -6.59 -19.94 0.75
N CYS A 89 -6.03 -18.92 1.40
CA CYS A 89 -4.82 -19.08 2.20
C CYS A 89 -5.02 -20.10 3.35
N LYS A 90 -6.16 -20.05 4.04
CA LYS A 90 -6.49 -21.01 5.12
C LYS A 90 -6.67 -22.43 4.59
N GLU A 91 -7.42 -22.61 3.50
CA GLU A 91 -7.64 -23.92 2.86
C GLU A 91 -6.33 -24.60 2.45
N THR A 92 -5.32 -23.83 2.08
CA THR A 92 -4.01 -24.31 1.66
C THR A 92 -2.97 -24.37 2.79
N GLY A 93 -3.35 -24.06 4.05
CA GLY A 93 -2.44 -24.05 5.20
C GLY A 93 -1.45 -22.89 5.22
N ASN A 94 -1.74 -21.82 4.47
CA ASN A 94 -0.91 -20.61 4.31
C ASN A 94 -1.51 -19.39 5.02
N ASP A 95 -2.13 -19.57 6.16
CA ASP A 95 -2.78 -18.54 6.97
C ASP A 95 -1.86 -17.38 7.44
N HIS A 96 -0.54 -17.62 7.36
CA HIS A 96 0.49 -16.63 7.72
C HIS A 96 0.77 -15.58 6.62
N VAL A 97 0.27 -15.80 5.40
CA VAL A 97 0.49 -14.88 4.28
C VAL A 97 -0.21 -13.56 4.53
N GLN A 98 0.52 -12.47 4.34
CA GLN A 98 0.00 -11.11 4.56
C GLN A 98 -0.77 -10.64 3.32
N LEU A 99 -1.99 -10.18 3.53
CA LEU A 99 -2.85 -9.68 2.47
C LEU A 99 -2.87 -8.15 2.48
N PHE A 100 -2.39 -7.57 1.38
CA PHE A 100 -2.42 -6.13 1.16
C PHE A 100 -3.56 -5.79 0.20
N ALA A 101 -4.57 -5.05 0.70
CA ALA A 101 -5.66 -4.58 -0.13
C ALA A 101 -5.21 -3.34 -0.92
N LYS A 102 -5.31 -3.39 -2.25
CA LYS A 102 -5.03 -2.25 -3.13
C LYS A 102 -6.29 -1.39 -3.25
N ILE A 103 -6.18 -0.14 -2.83
CA ILE A 103 -7.27 0.83 -2.92
C ILE A 103 -7.09 1.63 -4.22
N GLU A 104 -7.99 1.37 -5.15
CA GLU A 104 -7.90 1.80 -6.55
C GLU A 104 -9.18 2.45 -7.07
N ASN A 105 -10.27 2.45 -6.29
CA ASN A 105 -11.57 2.91 -6.72
C ASN A 105 -12.37 3.57 -5.58
N GLN A 106 -13.43 4.32 -5.94
CA GLN A 106 -14.25 5.02 -4.96
C GLN A 106 -14.91 4.08 -3.94
N GLN A 107 -15.34 2.89 -4.34
CA GLN A 107 -15.99 1.94 -3.44
C GLN A 107 -15.02 1.44 -2.35
N GLY A 108 -13.76 1.18 -2.71
CA GLY A 108 -12.72 0.83 -1.75
C GLY A 108 -12.40 1.97 -0.77
N ILE A 109 -12.48 3.23 -1.23
CA ILE A 109 -12.32 4.41 -0.39
C ILE A 109 -13.51 4.54 0.58
N ASP A 110 -14.72 4.37 0.10
CA ASP A 110 -15.94 4.47 0.91
C ASP A 110 -15.98 3.40 2.02
N ASN A 111 -15.45 2.20 1.73
CA ASN A 111 -15.43 1.05 2.63
C ASN A 111 -14.07 0.86 3.33
N ILE A 112 -13.23 1.90 3.37
CA ILE A 112 -11.82 1.78 3.80
C ILE A 112 -11.68 1.20 5.22
N ASP A 113 -12.58 1.53 6.14
CA ASP A 113 -12.48 1.10 7.54
C ASP A 113 -12.67 -0.42 7.68
N GLU A 114 -13.67 -1.00 7.02
CA GLU A 114 -13.88 -2.45 7.01
C GLU A 114 -12.76 -3.20 6.25
N ILE A 115 -12.23 -2.61 5.19
CA ILE A 115 -11.10 -3.18 4.44
C ILE A 115 -9.84 -3.19 5.29
N ILE A 116 -9.55 -2.09 6.02
CA ILE A 116 -8.43 -2.03 6.95
C ILE A 116 -8.56 -3.11 8.03
N GLU A 117 -9.75 -3.39 8.53
CA GLU A 117 -9.96 -4.43 9.53
C GLU A 117 -9.63 -5.82 8.97
N ALA A 118 -10.08 -6.15 7.77
CA ALA A 118 -9.91 -7.45 7.13
C ALA A 118 -8.49 -7.72 6.59
N ALA A 119 -7.80 -6.70 6.08
CA ALA A 119 -6.46 -6.81 5.48
C ALA A 119 -5.34 -6.74 6.52
N ASP A 120 -4.15 -7.21 6.17
CA ASP A 120 -2.93 -7.07 7.00
C ASP A 120 -2.19 -5.76 6.70
N GLY A 121 -2.42 -5.18 5.54
CA GLY A 121 -1.92 -3.87 5.12
C GLY A 121 -2.70 -3.30 3.96
N ILE A 122 -2.41 -2.07 3.62
CA ILE A 122 -3.05 -1.36 2.51
C ILE A 122 -1.99 -0.89 1.51
N MET A 123 -2.30 -0.99 0.22
CA MET A 123 -1.54 -0.34 -0.84
C MET A 123 -2.40 0.73 -1.50
N ILE A 124 -1.90 1.95 -1.50
CA ILE A 124 -2.52 3.09 -2.19
C ILE A 124 -1.98 3.10 -3.62
N ALA A 125 -2.74 2.56 -4.56
CA ALA A 125 -2.37 2.46 -5.96
C ALA A 125 -2.88 3.70 -6.71
N ARG A 126 -2.10 4.79 -6.65
CA ARG A 126 -2.52 6.12 -7.06
C ARG A 126 -2.78 6.27 -8.56
N GLY A 127 -2.11 5.46 -9.39
CA GLY A 127 -2.33 5.44 -10.83
C GLY A 127 -3.76 5.05 -11.18
N ASP A 128 -4.18 3.86 -10.75
CA ASP A 128 -5.53 3.34 -10.99
C ASP A 128 -6.59 4.18 -10.24
N MET A 129 -6.28 4.58 -9.00
CA MET A 129 -7.17 5.45 -8.22
C MET A 129 -7.45 6.77 -8.97
N GLY A 130 -6.44 7.41 -9.58
CA GLY A 130 -6.60 8.68 -10.29
C GLY A 130 -7.41 8.58 -11.59
N ILE A 131 -7.70 7.36 -12.05
CA ILE A 131 -8.60 7.10 -13.18
C ILE A 131 -10.05 6.94 -12.69
N GLU A 132 -10.22 6.33 -11.52
CA GLU A 132 -11.53 5.98 -10.95
C GLU A 132 -12.17 7.10 -10.10
N VAL A 133 -11.36 8.04 -9.60
CA VAL A 133 -11.81 9.21 -8.82
C VAL A 133 -11.25 10.50 -9.40
N PRO A 134 -11.77 11.70 -9.02
CA PRO A 134 -11.14 12.96 -9.43
C PRO A 134 -9.66 12.96 -9.03
N PHE A 135 -8.76 13.12 -9.99
CA PHE A 135 -7.32 12.96 -9.77
C PHE A 135 -6.77 13.95 -8.73
N GLU A 136 -7.37 15.14 -8.62
CA GLU A 136 -7.05 16.16 -7.62
C GLU A 136 -7.39 15.72 -6.18
N MET A 137 -8.24 14.70 -6.02
CA MET A 137 -8.59 14.13 -4.72
C MET A 137 -7.61 13.05 -4.27
N VAL A 138 -6.79 12.51 -5.16
CA VAL A 138 -5.83 11.44 -4.83
C VAL A 138 -4.93 11.79 -3.64
N PRO A 139 -4.33 13.00 -3.54
CA PRO A 139 -3.52 13.37 -2.38
C PRO A 139 -4.33 13.45 -1.07
N VAL A 140 -5.62 13.81 -1.15
CA VAL A 140 -6.53 13.86 0.01
C VAL A 140 -6.80 12.44 0.51
N TYR A 141 -7.16 11.52 -0.39
CA TYR A 141 -7.38 10.12 -0.06
C TYR A 141 -6.12 9.44 0.45
N GLN A 142 -4.94 9.70 -0.15
CA GLN A 142 -3.67 9.19 0.33
C GLN A 142 -3.46 9.53 1.80
N LYS A 143 -3.58 10.80 2.18
CA LYS A 143 -3.39 11.25 3.56
C LYS A 143 -4.39 10.63 4.53
N MET A 144 -5.64 10.56 4.14
CA MET A 144 -6.72 9.97 4.92
C MET A 144 -6.46 8.47 5.15
N ILE A 145 -6.12 7.72 4.09
CA ILE A 145 -5.85 6.28 4.16
C ILE A 145 -4.62 6.02 5.03
N ILE A 146 -3.50 6.72 4.81
CA ILE A 146 -2.27 6.58 5.62
C ILE A 146 -2.58 6.78 7.11
N THR A 147 -3.33 7.84 7.44
CA THR A 147 -3.70 8.14 8.84
C THR A 147 -4.51 7.00 9.46
N LYS A 148 -5.52 6.48 8.75
CA LYS A 148 -6.37 5.39 9.25
C LYS A 148 -5.59 4.07 9.41
N VAL A 149 -4.75 3.70 8.43
CA VAL A 149 -3.96 2.46 8.46
C VAL A 149 -2.93 2.50 9.58
N ASN A 150 -2.26 3.63 9.76
CA ASN A 150 -1.33 3.82 10.86
C ASN A 150 -2.03 3.77 12.23
N ALA A 151 -3.21 4.38 12.35
CA ALA A 151 -4.02 4.28 13.58
C ALA A 151 -4.35 2.82 13.93
N ALA A 152 -4.64 1.99 12.91
CA ALA A 152 -4.87 0.56 13.07
C ALA A 152 -3.60 -0.26 13.37
N GLY A 153 -2.40 0.34 13.29
CA GLY A 153 -1.12 -0.34 13.49
C GLY A 153 -0.76 -1.33 12.39
N LYS A 154 -1.27 -1.09 11.17
CA LYS A 154 -1.02 -1.89 9.98
C LYS A 154 -0.07 -1.16 9.03
N ALA A 155 0.57 -1.90 8.11
CA ALA A 155 1.49 -1.30 7.15
C ALA A 155 0.74 -0.67 5.97
N VAL A 156 1.26 0.46 5.48
CA VAL A 156 0.75 1.13 4.27
C VAL A 156 1.86 1.34 3.26
N ILE A 157 1.58 1.00 2.00
CA ILE A 157 2.47 1.18 0.87
C ILE A 157 1.89 2.25 -0.05
N THR A 158 2.66 3.30 -0.33
CA THR A 158 2.30 4.28 -1.37
C THR A 158 2.94 3.88 -2.68
N ALA A 159 2.12 3.65 -3.70
CA ALA A 159 2.51 3.03 -4.96
C ALA A 159 2.10 3.85 -6.18
N THR A 160 2.80 3.61 -7.28
CA THR A 160 2.59 4.12 -8.64
C THR A 160 2.81 5.62 -8.81
N ASN A 161 3.30 5.99 -9.98
CA ASN A 161 3.61 7.38 -10.36
C ASN A 161 4.53 8.11 -9.36
N MET A 162 5.52 7.39 -8.80
CA MET A 162 6.44 7.96 -7.82
C MET A 162 7.60 8.71 -8.48
N LEU A 163 8.30 8.06 -9.41
CA LEU A 163 9.43 8.60 -10.17
C LEU A 163 9.24 8.29 -11.67
N GLU A 164 8.03 8.39 -12.19
CA GLU A 164 7.61 7.95 -13.51
C GLU A 164 8.53 8.44 -14.63
N THR A 165 9.00 9.69 -14.54
CA THR A 165 9.95 10.27 -15.52
C THR A 165 11.23 9.46 -15.62
N MET A 166 11.64 8.75 -14.53
CA MET A 166 12.86 7.96 -14.53
C MET A 166 12.73 6.62 -15.28
N THR A 167 11.57 6.28 -15.81
CA THR A 167 11.45 5.22 -16.82
C THR A 167 12.27 5.55 -18.07
N GLU A 168 12.32 6.82 -18.46
CA GLU A 168 12.95 7.31 -19.69
C GLU A 168 14.14 8.25 -19.47
N LYS A 169 14.23 8.91 -18.30
CA LYS A 169 15.24 9.94 -17.98
C LYS A 169 16.05 9.54 -16.73
N PRO A 170 17.34 9.90 -16.67
CA PRO A 170 18.21 9.51 -15.55
C PRO A 170 17.97 10.32 -14.27
N ARG A 171 17.05 11.28 -14.28
CA ARG A 171 16.75 12.15 -13.13
C ARG A 171 15.25 12.38 -13.01
N ALA A 172 14.77 12.32 -11.78
CA ALA A 172 13.41 12.69 -11.41
C ALA A 172 13.17 14.19 -11.56
N THR A 173 11.92 14.57 -11.75
CA THR A 173 11.47 15.96 -11.70
C THR A 173 11.38 16.45 -10.25
N ARG A 174 11.31 17.78 -10.05
CA ARG A 174 11.10 18.35 -8.72
C ARG A 174 9.76 17.94 -8.11
N SER A 175 8.73 17.80 -8.94
CA SER A 175 7.40 17.37 -8.48
C SER A 175 7.42 15.94 -7.95
N GLU A 176 8.10 15.02 -8.65
CA GLU A 176 8.26 13.64 -8.22
C GLU A 176 9.08 13.53 -6.92
N VAL A 177 10.17 14.29 -6.81
CA VAL A 177 10.95 14.37 -5.56
C VAL A 177 10.07 14.85 -4.39
N SER A 178 9.27 15.90 -4.62
CA SER A 178 8.33 16.41 -3.62
C SER A 178 7.25 15.40 -3.27
N ASP A 179 6.75 14.63 -4.23
CA ASP A 179 5.72 13.64 -4.04
C ASP A 179 6.21 12.47 -3.18
N VAL A 180 7.38 11.88 -3.50
CA VAL A 180 8.00 10.84 -2.67
C VAL A 180 8.27 11.35 -1.25
N PHE A 181 8.82 12.57 -1.13
CA PHE A 181 9.06 13.21 0.16
C PHE A 181 7.77 13.32 0.98
N ASN A 182 6.69 13.83 0.38
CA ASN A 182 5.40 13.97 1.07
C ASN A 182 4.80 12.62 1.48
N ALA A 183 4.92 11.57 0.66
CA ALA A 183 4.45 10.24 1.03
C ALA A 183 5.13 9.72 2.32
N VAL A 184 6.43 9.95 2.47
CA VAL A 184 7.17 9.60 3.69
C VAL A 184 6.72 10.46 4.88
N ILE A 185 6.59 11.79 4.70
CA ILE A 185 6.13 12.70 5.75
C ILE A 185 4.68 12.42 6.18
N ASP A 186 3.83 11.98 5.26
CA ASP A 186 2.46 11.54 5.55
C ASP A 186 2.42 10.26 6.41
N GLY A 187 3.52 9.50 6.45
CA GLY A 187 3.69 8.34 7.32
C GLY A 187 3.54 6.99 6.63
N THR A 188 3.78 6.90 5.32
CA THR A 188 3.82 5.58 4.64
C THR A 188 4.92 4.70 5.22
N ASP A 189 4.69 3.38 5.29
CA ASP A 189 5.70 2.41 5.72
C ASP A 189 6.70 2.10 4.60
N ALA A 190 6.20 2.03 3.37
CA ALA A 190 7.01 1.79 2.19
C ALA A 190 6.53 2.61 0.99
N THR A 191 7.44 2.89 0.07
CA THR A 191 7.16 3.45 -1.26
C THR A 191 7.50 2.40 -2.31
N MET A 192 6.70 2.30 -3.36
CA MET A 192 6.88 1.29 -4.41
C MET A 192 7.19 1.95 -5.76
N LEU A 193 8.22 1.47 -6.42
CA LEU A 193 8.49 1.72 -7.84
C LEU A 193 7.83 0.63 -8.68
N SER A 194 7.32 1.00 -9.85
CA SER A 194 6.64 0.12 -10.80
C SER A 194 7.41 0.05 -12.12
N GLY A 195 6.98 0.79 -13.13
CA GLY A 195 7.62 0.86 -14.43
C GLY A 195 9.08 1.28 -14.38
N GLU A 196 9.44 2.14 -13.43
CA GLU A 196 10.80 2.66 -13.23
C GLU A 196 11.84 1.54 -13.03
N THR A 197 11.44 0.41 -12.40
CA THR A 197 12.32 -0.74 -12.14
C THR A 197 11.96 -1.97 -12.98
N ALA A 198 10.73 -2.08 -13.49
CA ALA A 198 10.27 -3.24 -14.22
C ALA A 198 10.72 -3.21 -15.69
N ASN A 199 10.63 -2.06 -16.36
CA ASN A 199 10.94 -1.88 -17.78
C ASN A 199 11.60 -0.54 -18.11
N GLY A 200 11.86 0.28 -17.09
CA GLY A 200 12.53 1.57 -17.25
C GLY A 200 14.00 1.43 -17.63
N LYS A 201 14.56 2.50 -18.19
CA LYS A 201 15.97 2.58 -18.63
C LYS A 201 16.95 2.79 -17.48
N TYR A 202 16.46 3.25 -16.31
CA TYR A 202 17.29 3.65 -15.17
C TYR A 202 16.83 3.00 -13.84
N PRO A 203 16.73 1.65 -13.76
CA PRO A 203 16.16 0.98 -12.59
C PRO A 203 16.98 1.18 -11.31
N VAL A 204 18.30 1.10 -11.40
CA VAL A 204 19.19 1.25 -10.23
C VAL A 204 19.19 2.69 -9.72
N GLU A 205 19.22 3.66 -10.64
CA GLU A 205 19.18 5.09 -10.32
C GLU A 205 17.84 5.46 -9.69
N SER A 206 16.74 4.88 -10.14
CA SER A 206 15.40 5.09 -9.58
C SER A 206 15.35 4.63 -8.11
N VAL A 207 15.85 3.44 -7.81
CA VAL A 207 15.93 2.95 -6.42
C VAL A 207 16.82 3.84 -5.55
N ARG A 208 18.00 4.24 -6.05
CA ARG A 208 18.91 5.14 -5.32
C ARG A 208 18.29 6.50 -5.07
N THR A 209 17.59 7.06 -6.07
CA THR A 209 16.90 8.34 -5.93
C THR A 209 15.81 8.27 -4.90
N MET A 210 14.95 7.26 -4.95
CA MET A 210 13.88 7.05 -3.98
C MET A 210 14.44 6.88 -2.57
N ALA A 211 15.45 6.04 -2.38
CA ALA A 211 16.10 5.83 -1.08
C ALA A 211 16.72 7.12 -0.52
N THR A 212 17.32 7.95 -1.39
CA THR A 212 17.91 9.23 -0.99
C THR A 212 16.83 10.21 -0.53
N ILE A 213 15.72 10.31 -1.26
CA ILE A 213 14.59 11.17 -0.89
C ILE A 213 13.99 10.71 0.44
N ALA A 214 13.74 9.40 0.59
CA ALA A 214 13.17 8.83 1.80
C ALA A 214 14.07 9.10 3.03
N LYS A 215 15.38 8.90 2.92
CA LYS A 215 16.35 9.21 3.99
C LYS A 215 16.32 10.69 4.39
N ASN A 216 16.18 11.60 3.43
CA ASN A 216 16.12 13.03 3.74
C ASN A 216 14.77 13.42 4.37
N ALA A 217 13.66 12.84 3.88
CA ALA A 217 12.34 13.03 4.50
C ALA A 217 12.30 12.51 5.94
N GLN A 218 12.90 11.35 6.20
CA GLN A 218 12.95 10.75 7.54
C GLN A 218 13.62 11.65 8.58
N LYS A 219 14.66 12.40 8.21
CA LYS A 219 15.33 13.35 9.13
C LYS A 219 14.38 14.45 9.64
N LEU A 220 13.37 14.79 8.84
CA LEU A 220 12.43 15.86 9.13
C LEU A 220 11.07 15.31 9.63
N LEU A 221 10.95 14.00 9.80
CA LEU A 221 9.70 13.37 10.21
C LEU A 221 9.19 13.90 11.56
N ASN A 222 10.09 14.15 12.51
CA ASN A 222 9.74 14.69 13.82
C ASN A 222 9.27 16.15 13.77
N GLU A 223 9.72 16.93 12.79
CA GLU A 223 9.35 18.35 12.65
C GLU A 223 8.10 18.53 11.79
N TYR A 224 7.98 17.75 10.71
CA TYR A 224 6.95 17.92 9.68
C TYR A 224 6.01 16.72 9.54
N GLY A 225 6.29 15.60 10.23
CA GLY A 225 5.46 14.41 10.18
C GLY A 225 4.06 14.68 10.74
N ARG A 226 3.03 14.30 9.99
CA ARG A 226 1.62 14.53 10.35
C ARG A 226 1.06 13.45 11.25
N LEU A 227 1.84 12.41 11.55
CA LEU A 227 1.47 11.37 12.50
C LEU A 227 1.60 11.92 13.91
N THR A 228 0.62 12.73 14.32
CA THR A 228 0.51 13.12 15.71
C THR A 228 -0.10 11.96 16.48
N SER A 229 0.51 11.63 17.62
CA SER A 229 -0.01 10.61 18.55
C SER A 229 -1.44 10.88 19.03
N ASP A 230 -1.97 12.07 18.75
CA ASP A 230 -3.32 12.50 19.11
C ASP A 230 -4.41 11.76 18.34
N HIS A 231 -4.07 11.17 17.17
CA HIS A 231 -5.01 10.35 16.38
C HIS A 231 -5.03 8.88 16.81
N PHE A 232 -4.14 8.46 17.72
CA PHE A 232 -4.07 7.08 18.17
C PHE A 232 -4.90 6.88 19.44
N ASN A 233 -5.79 5.89 19.36
CA ASN A 233 -6.55 5.48 20.53
C ASN A 233 -5.62 4.71 21.50
N ARG A 234 -5.23 5.33 22.61
CA ARG A 234 -4.38 4.73 23.63
C ARG A 234 -5.16 3.76 24.55
N ALA A 235 -6.07 2.99 23.97
CA ALA A 235 -6.97 2.11 24.73
C ALA A 235 -6.29 0.83 25.23
N SER A 236 -5.15 0.43 24.66
CA SER A 236 -4.44 -0.79 25.05
C SER A 236 -3.15 -0.50 25.82
N LYS A 237 -2.76 -1.43 26.72
CA LYS A 237 -1.48 -1.35 27.43
C LYS A 237 -0.29 -1.26 26.47
N THR A 238 -0.34 -2.02 25.37
CA THR A 238 0.72 -2.04 24.36
C THR A 238 0.87 -0.69 23.67
N GLU A 239 -0.22 0.00 23.38
CA GLU A 239 -0.19 1.32 22.77
C GLU A 239 0.40 2.38 23.71
N VAL A 240 0.04 2.32 24.99
CA VAL A 240 0.62 3.22 26.00
C VAL A 240 2.13 3.00 26.09
N ILE A 241 2.60 1.75 26.13
CA ILE A 241 4.03 1.41 26.17
C ILE A 241 4.73 1.89 24.87
N ALA A 242 4.15 1.63 23.71
CA ALA A 242 4.74 2.05 22.43
C ALA A 242 4.86 3.58 22.29
N SER A 243 3.87 4.32 22.78
CA SER A 243 3.95 5.79 22.88
C SER A 243 5.06 6.24 23.82
N ALA A 244 5.19 5.63 25.00
CA ALA A 244 6.24 5.93 25.96
C ALA A 244 7.66 5.61 25.41
N VAL A 245 7.79 4.54 24.61
CA VAL A 245 9.04 4.22 23.91
C VAL A 245 9.42 5.33 22.93
N LYS A 246 8.47 5.86 22.13
CA LYS A 246 8.72 7.01 21.26
C LYS A 246 9.22 8.21 22.05
N ASP A 247 8.51 8.56 23.14
CA ASP A 247 8.85 9.72 23.97
C ASP A 247 10.25 9.55 24.60
N ALA A 248 10.60 8.34 25.04
CA ALA A 248 11.93 8.02 25.57
C ALA A 248 13.01 8.14 24.48
N CYS A 249 12.77 7.62 23.27
CA CYS A 249 13.70 7.75 22.15
C CYS A 249 14.01 9.23 21.84
N GLN A 250 12.98 10.05 21.81
CA GLN A 250 13.11 11.48 21.52
C GLN A 250 13.84 12.24 22.66
N SER A 251 13.45 11.98 23.91
CA SER A 251 13.96 12.72 25.06
C SER A 251 15.39 12.32 25.45
N MET A 252 15.76 11.05 25.26
CA MET A 252 17.04 10.48 25.70
C MET A 252 17.99 10.19 24.52
N ASN A 253 17.62 10.58 23.29
CA ASN A 253 18.39 10.32 22.06
C ASN A 253 18.75 8.83 21.87
N ILE A 254 17.79 7.93 22.17
CA ILE A 254 17.95 6.49 21.99
C ILE A 254 17.88 6.20 20.48
N LYS A 255 18.85 5.44 19.95
CA LYS A 255 18.93 5.12 18.51
C LYS A 255 18.58 3.67 18.16
N LEU A 256 18.35 2.82 19.15
CA LEU A 256 17.96 1.42 18.96
C LEU A 256 16.94 1.03 20.03
N VAL A 257 15.83 0.50 19.57
CA VAL A 257 14.81 -0.17 20.37
C VAL A 257 14.89 -1.67 20.09
N VAL A 258 15.00 -2.49 21.12
CA VAL A 258 14.94 -3.95 20.98
C VAL A 258 13.61 -4.44 21.52
N THR A 259 12.88 -5.21 20.72
CA THR A 259 11.61 -5.84 21.12
C THR A 259 11.60 -7.31 20.76
N VAL A 260 11.17 -8.16 21.70
CA VAL A 260 10.93 -9.57 21.46
C VAL A 260 9.45 -9.75 21.12
N THR A 261 9.15 -10.48 20.07
CA THR A 261 7.78 -10.61 19.59
C THR A 261 7.48 -11.99 18.99
N GLU A 262 6.40 -12.59 19.41
CA GLU A 262 5.89 -13.88 18.90
C GLU A 262 5.21 -13.71 17.52
N THR A 263 4.42 -12.66 17.38
CA THR A 263 3.52 -12.44 16.22
C THR A 263 3.88 -11.19 15.41
N GLY A 264 4.92 -10.46 15.82
CA GLY A 264 5.25 -9.16 15.24
C GLY A 264 4.42 -8.00 15.80
N PHE A 265 3.41 -8.26 16.64
CA PHE A 265 2.48 -7.23 17.11
C PHE A 265 3.19 -6.07 17.83
N SER A 266 4.05 -6.37 18.81
CA SER A 266 4.78 -5.32 19.57
C SER A 266 5.65 -4.46 18.66
N ALA A 267 6.35 -5.06 17.70
CA ALA A 267 7.18 -4.34 16.74
C ALA A 267 6.34 -3.39 15.88
N ARG A 268 5.18 -3.86 15.37
CA ARG A 268 4.25 -3.02 14.59
C ARG A 268 3.69 -1.87 15.43
N GLN A 269 3.35 -2.12 16.69
CA GLN A 269 2.85 -1.07 17.58
C GLN A 269 3.90 0.00 17.88
N ILE A 270 5.17 -0.35 18.02
CA ILE A 270 6.26 0.61 18.18
C ILE A 270 6.49 1.36 16.86
N SER A 271 6.55 0.64 15.74
CA SER A 271 6.75 1.21 14.41
C SER A 271 5.73 2.29 14.05
N LYS A 272 4.44 2.12 14.40
CA LYS A 272 3.39 3.09 14.08
C LYS A 272 3.61 4.47 14.70
N TYR A 273 4.36 4.55 15.81
CA TYR A 273 4.71 5.82 16.46
C TYR A 273 5.93 6.51 15.85
N ARG A 274 6.61 5.87 14.89
CA ARG A 274 7.78 6.42 14.17
C ARG A 274 8.84 6.98 15.14
N PRO A 275 9.39 6.20 16.10
CA PRO A 275 10.47 6.67 16.96
C PRO A 275 11.70 7.06 16.12
N ASP A 276 12.50 8.03 16.56
CA ASP A 276 13.80 8.35 15.92
C ASP A 276 14.87 7.32 16.31
N ALA A 277 14.56 6.06 16.07
CA ALA A 277 15.40 4.89 16.40
C ALA A 277 15.07 3.72 15.48
N ASP A 278 16.06 2.89 15.22
CA ASP A 278 15.83 1.58 14.58
C ASP A 278 15.13 0.62 15.57
N ILE A 279 14.25 -0.23 15.06
CA ILE A 279 13.49 -1.20 15.86
C ILE A 279 14.00 -2.60 15.53
N LEU A 280 14.87 -3.15 16.36
CA LEU A 280 15.31 -4.54 16.26
C LEU A 280 14.23 -5.46 16.83
N ALA A 281 13.51 -6.16 15.94
CA ALA A 281 12.46 -7.10 16.31
C ALA A 281 13.00 -8.53 16.34
N ILE A 282 13.20 -9.07 17.53
CA ILE A 282 13.63 -10.45 17.73
C ILE A 282 12.39 -11.36 17.70
N THR A 283 12.36 -12.31 16.77
CA THR A 283 11.28 -13.27 16.58
C THR A 283 11.82 -14.69 16.48
N PHE A 284 10.94 -15.68 16.56
CA PHE A 284 11.30 -17.09 16.64
C PHE A 284 10.96 -17.88 15.39
N THR A 285 10.38 -17.24 14.37
CA THR A 285 10.00 -17.88 13.11
C THR A 285 10.29 -16.98 11.91
N GLU A 286 10.72 -17.58 10.82
CA GLU A 286 10.91 -16.85 9.54
C GLU A 286 9.60 -16.23 9.02
N LYS A 287 8.45 -16.88 9.29
CA LYS A 287 7.14 -16.35 8.88
C LYS A 287 6.88 -14.98 9.49
N VAL A 288 7.13 -14.82 10.78
CA VAL A 288 6.97 -13.54 11.48
C VAL A 288 8.04 -12.55 11.04
N GLN A 289 9.29 -12.97 10.88
CA GLN A 289 10.35 -12.12 10.34
C GLN A 289 9.91 -11.52 9.01
N LYS A 290 9.52 -12.35 8.06
CA LYS A 290 9.11 -11.91 6.73
C LYS A 290 7.90 -10.96 6.78
N SER A 291 6.92 -11.21 7.65
CA SER A 291 5.75 -10.35 7.80
C SER A 291 6.07 -8.94 8.30
N LEU A 292 7.20 -8.75 8.96
CA LEU A 292 7.63 -7.45 9.51
C LEU A 292 8.47 -6.61 8.53
N MET A 293 8.93 -7.18 7.43
CA MET A 293 9.89 -6.52 6.52
C MET A 293 9.33 -5.28 5.81
N VAL A 294 8.02 -5.10 5.77
CA VAL A 294 7.36 -3.93 5.17
C VAL A 294 7.07 -2.82 6.18
N ASN A 295 7.26 -3.08 7.48
CA ASN A 295 6.98 -2.09 8.52
C ASN A 295 8.12 -1.09 8.66
N TRP A 296 7.77 0.17 8.80
CA TRP A 296 8.72 1.26 8.94
C TRP A 296 9.70 1.05 10.12
N GLY A 297 11.00 1.20 9.83
CA GLY A 297 12.07 1.18 10.85
C GLY A 297 12.26 -0.16 11.54
N VAL A 298 11.59 -1.24 11.14
CA VAL A 298 11.72 -2.56 11.75
C VAL A 298 12.80 -3.36 11.06
N ILE A 299 13.75 -3.87 11.85
CA ILE A 299 14.80 -4.80 11.44
C ILE A 299 14.49 -6.13 12.12
N PRO A 300 13.81 -7.07 11.45
CA PRO A 300 13.41 -8.32 12.04
C PRO A 300 14.54 -9.37 11.96
N VAL A 301 14.80 -10.02 13.10
CA VAL A 301 15.83 -11.07 13.23
C VAL A 301 15.20 -12.32 13.83
N VAL A 302 15.51 -13.48 13.25
CA VAL A 302 15.12 -14.79 13.79
C VAL A 302 16.20 -15.32 14.73
N THR A 303 15.81 -15.82 15.88
CA THR A 303 16.66 -16.55 16.82
C THR A 303 15.94 -17.79 17.34
N GLU A 304 16.68 -18.71 17.91
CA GLU A 304 16.10 -19.83 18.65
C GLU A 304 15.38 -19.31 19.89
N ARG A 305 14.28 -19.94 20.22
CA ARG A 305 13.55 -19.62 21.47
C ARG A 305 14.43 -20.07 22.65
N PRO A 306 14.72 -19.20 23.62
CA PRO A 306 15.41 -19.65 24.83
C PRO A 306 14.56 -20.69 25.57
N ASP A 307 15.22 -21.74 26.05
CA ASP A 307 14.56 -22.74 26.90
C ASP A 307 13.92 -22.05 28.10
N SER A 308 12.68 -22.41 28.40
CA SER A 308 12.03 -21.92 29.62
C SER A 308 12.75 -22.52 30.83
N THR A 309 13.53 -21.72 31.53
CA THR A 309 14.04 -22.06 32.88
C THR A 309 12.91 -22.06 33.89
#